data_18b3dc16e7ce550ba2d22c23d98d4442
#
_entry.id   18b3dc16e7ce550ba2d22c23d98d4442
#
_cell.length_a   1.000
_cell.length_b   1.000
_cell.length_c   1.000
_cell.angle_alpha   90.00
_cell.angle_beta   90.00
_cell.angle_gamma   90.00
#
_symmetry.space_group_name_H-M   'P 1'
#
loop_
_entity.id
_entity.type
_entity.pdbx_description
1 polymer ?
#
loop_
_entity_poly.entity_id
_entity_poly.type
_entity_poly.pdbx_seq_one_letter_code
_entity_poly.pdbx_strand_id
1 'polypeptide(L)'
;MKQFFIELVDNFSYISWPIYLTLALLIVLGVVLLTISTKVKWNARMLAVGAICIALSFVLSYVRLYHMPQGGSITLCSMLPVMMFAFAYGIGPGLICALAYSFLQMFQDMYFLNVWQVLLDYTLAFSALGLTGLFSKNKASWSFPVGVIVASAVRIAMHVFSGVVFFAEYAEGSGHGPLVYSLIYNLSSVGVDGLICAVVAFIPGVQHMLKRTMLSNKAA
;
A
#
# COMPACT_ATOMS: atom_id res chain seq x y z
N MET A 1 10.59 -0.46 -38.66
CA MET A 1 10.24 0.76 -37.93
C MET A 1 8.76 1.15 -38.06
N LYS A 2 8.22 1.30 -39.28
CA LYS A 2 6.78 1.63 -39.46
C LYS A 2 5.85 0.60 -38.79
N GLN A 3 6.11 -0.67 -38.94
CA GLN A 3 5.29 -1.77 -38.39
C GLN A 3 5.31 -1.78 -36.85
N PHE A 4 6.48 -1.56 -36.25
CA PHE A 4 6.61 -1.38 -34.80
C PHE A 4 5.81 -0.18 -34.26
N PHE A 5 5.81 0.95 -34.98
CA PHE A 5 4.99 2.12 -34.59
C PHE A 5 3.48 1.88 -34.79
N ILE A 6 3.09 1.12 -35.81
CA ILE A 6 1.67 0.76 -36.04
C ILE A 6 1.20 -0.18 -34.92
N GLU A 7 1.97 -1.23 -34.60
CA GLU A 7 1.66 -2.12 -33.48
C GLU A 7 1.65 -1.40 -32.12
N LEU A 8 2.55 -0.40 -31.93
CA LEU A 8 2.55 0.42 -30.73
C LEU A 8 1.27 1.27 -30.65
N VAL A 9 0.89 1.92 -31.72
CA VAL A 9 -0.33 2.76 -31.80
C VAL A 9 -1.60 1.92 -31.69
N ASP A 10 -1.64 0.74 -32.32
CA ASP A 10 -2.76 -0.19 -32.21
C ASP A 10 -2.87 -0.72 -30.79
N ASN A 11 -1.78 -1.06 -30.12
CA ASN A 11 -1.80 -1.44 -28.70
C ASN A 11 -2.25 -0.28 -27.80
N PHE A 12 -1.98 0.99 -28.15
CA PHE A 12 -2.50 2.16 -27.44
C PHE A 12 -4.00 2.38 -27.67
N SER A 13 -4.54 2.00 -28.83
CA SER A 13 -5.98 2.13 -29.12
C SER A 13 -6.84 1.12 -28.34
N TYR A 14 -6.27 0.01 -27.87
CA TYR A 14 -6.91 -0.96 -26.97
C TYR A 14 -6.80 -0.58 -25.49
N ILE A 15 -6.19 0.57 -25.16
CA ILE A 15 -6.06 1.02 -23.78
C ILE A 15 -7.44 1.48 -23.29
N SER A 16 -8.06 0.67 -22.46
CA SER A 16 -9.33 1.00 -21.82
C SER A 16 -9.17 2.13 -20.79
N TRP A 17 -10.24 2.87 -20.49
CA TRP A 17 -10.23 3.99 -19.53
C TRP A 17 -9.61 3.68 -18.16
N PRO A 18 -9.68 2.44 -17.60
CA PRO A 18 -9.03 2.14 -16.33
C PRO A 18 -7.49 2.23 -16.39
N ILE A 19 -6.90 1.94 -17.55
CA ILE A 19 -5.45 2.05 -17.74
C ILE A 19 -5.02 3.52 -17.68
N TYR A 20 -5.78 4.43 -18.32
CA TYR A 20 -5.51 5.86 -18.20
C TYR A 20 -5.62 6.38 -16.78
N LEU A 21 -6.60 5.89 -16.01
CA LEU A 21 -6.74 6.25 -14.60
C LEU A 21 -5.54 5.74 -13.77
N THR A 22 -5.13 4.48 -13.99
CA THR A 22 -3.96 3.91 -13.31
C THR A 22 -2.70 4.72 -13.64
N LEU A 23 -2.50 5.09 -14.91
CA LEU A 23 -1.37 5.92 -15.34
C LEU A 23 -1.42 7.31 -14.69
N ALA A 24 -2.59 7.95 -14.66
CA ALA A 24 -2.76 9.25 -14.00
C ALA A 24 -2.42 9.17 -12.50
N LEU A 25 -2.88 8.14 -11.80
CA LEU A 25 -2.54 7.92 -10.38
C LEU A 25 -1.04 7.68 -10.17
N LEU A 26 -0.38 6.94 -11.07
CA LEU A 26 1.07 6.75 -11.02
C LEU A 26 1.84 8.04 -11.26
N ILE A 27 1.39 8.86 -12.22
CA ILE A 27 1.99 10.18 -12.47
C ILE A 27 1.83 11.07 -11.24
N VAL A 28 0.63 11.13 -10.65
CA VAL A 28 0.38 11.88 -9.41
C VAL A 28 1.29 11.39 -8.29
N LEU A 29 1.38 10.08 -8.07
CA LEU A 29 2.29 9.50 -7.07
C LEU A 29 3.74 9.90 -7.36
N GLY A 30 4.19 9.79 -8.61
CA GLY A 30 5.55 10.17 -9.02
C GLY A 30 5.85 11.65 -8.76
N VAL A 31 4.94 12.56 -9.14
CA VAL A 31 5.07 14.00 -8.88
C VAL A 31 5.10 14.29 -7.38
N VAL A 32 4.22 13.64 -6.59
CA VAL A 32 4.19 13.78 -5.13
C VAL A 32 5.50 13.28 -4.53
N LEU A 33 6.01 12.13 -4.93
CA LEU A 33 7.27 11.58 -4.44
C LEU A 33 8.46 12.48 -4.81
N LEU A 34 8.52 12.99 -6.03
CA LEU A 34 9.58 13.92 -6.47
C LEU A 34 9.55 15.21 -5.66
N THR A 35 8.37 15.81 -5.48
CA THR A 35 8.24 17.08 -4.74
C THR A 35 8.52 16.93 -3.24
N ILE A 36 8.21 15.78 -2.67
CA ILE A 36 8.42 15.50 -1.25
C ILE A 36 9.87 15.08 -1.00
N SER A 37 10.45 14.23 -1.86
CA SER A 37 11.82 13.72 -1.67
C SER A 37 12.86 14.85 -1.59
N THR A 38 12.68 15.93 -2.35
CA THR A 38 13.54 17.12 -2.30
C THR A 38 13.46 17.92 -1.00
N LYS A 39 12.37 17.75 -0.23
CA LYS A 39 12.13 18.47 1.04
C LYS A 39 12.47 17.64 2.26
N VAL A 40 12.66 16.32 2.12
CA VAL A 40 13.00 15.42 3.23
C VAL A 40 14.48 15.51 3.54
N LYS A 41 14.81 15.89 4.77
CA LYS A 41 16.19 15.82 5.28
C LYS A 41 16.43 14.42 5.83
N TRP A 42 17.02 13.57 5.01
CA TRP A 42 17.36 12.22 5.39
C TRP A 42 18.57 12.21 6.35
N ASN A 43 18.51 11.37 7.38
CA ASN A 43 19.65 11.08 8.23
C ASN A 43 19.83 9.56 8.39
N ALA A 44 21.02 9.13 8.85
CA ALA A 44 21.36 7.71 8.96
C ALA A 44 20.38 6.94 9.85
N ARG A 45 19.88 7.56 10.91
CA ARG A 45 18.90 6.95 11.81
C ARG A 45 17.55 6.68 11.12
N MET A 46 17.03 7.67 10.39
CA MET A 46 15.77 7.52 9.63
C MET A 46 15.88 6.40 8.60
N LEU A 47 17.01 6.34 7.87
CA LEU A 47 17.26 5.27 6.89
C LEU A 47 17.33 3.90 7.57
N ALA A 48 18.05 3.79 8.71
CA ALA A 48 18.15 2.54 9.46
C ALA A 48 16.78 2.07 9.99
N VAL A 49 15.98 2.96 10.58
CA VAL A 49 14.64 2.63 11.08
C VAL A 49 13.72 2.25 9.91
N GLY A 50 13.78 2.98 8.79
CA GLY A 50 13.02 2.64 7.59
C GLY A 50 13.35 1.25 7.05
N ALA A 51 14.65 0.93 6.93
CA ALA A 51 15.11 -0.38 6.51
C ALA A 51 14.63 -1.52 7.43
N ILE A 52 14.70 -1.31 8.76
CA ILE A 52 14.20 -2.28 9.75
C ILE A 52 12.68 -2.45 9.61
N CYS A 53 11.92 -1.36 9.45
CA CYS A 53 10.47 -1.44 9.28
C CYS A 53 10.09 -2.18 7.99
N ILE A 54 10.78 -1.93 6.88
CA ILE A 54 10.57 -2.65 5.61
C ILE A 54 10.89 -4.14 5.78
N ALA A 55 12.06 -4.46 6.36
CA ALA A 55 12.46 -5.84 6.57
C ALA A 55 11.48 -6.59 7.49
N LEU A 56 11.06 -5.96 8.59
CA LEU A 56 10.09 -6.55 9.52
C LEU A 56 8.73 -6.76 8.85
N SER A 57 8.24 -5.76 8.09
CA SER A 57 7.01 -5.91 7.30
C SER A 57 7.12 -7.05 6.30
N PHE A 58 8.26 -7.18 5.64
CA PHE A 58 8.49 -8.25 4.67
C PHE A 58 8.53 -9.63 5.34
N VAL A 59 9.22 -9.78 6.46
CA VAL A 59 9.23 -11.04 7.22
C VAL A 59 7.83 -11.39 7.75
N LEU A 60 7.09 -10.42 8.31
CA LEU A 60 5.74 -10.64 8.81
C LEU A 60 4.76 -11.02 7.68
N SER A 61 4.99 -10.60 6.45
CA SER A 61 4.14 -10.96 5.32
C SER A 61 4.24 -12.45 4.93
N TYR A 62 5.27 -13.17 5.37
CA TYR A 62 5.34 -14.63 5.26
C TYR A 62 4.52 -15.35 6.34
N VAL A 63 4.18 -14.66 7.45
CA VAL A 63 3.30 -15.22 8.49
C VAL A 63 1.85 -15.03 8.05
N ARG A 64 1.38 -15.91 7.18
CA ARG A 64 0.03 -15.89 6.62
C ARG A 64 -0.91 -16.67 7.51
N LEU A 65 -1.93 -16.00 8.05
CA LEU A 65 -3.02 -16.63 8.80
C LEU A 65 -3.99 -17.35 7.87
N TYR A 66 -4.18 -16.77 6.68
CA TYR A 66 -5.01 -17.35 5.63
C TYR A 66 -4.51 -16.91 4.25
N HIS A 67 -4.52 -17.81 3.29
CA HIS A 67 -4.19 -17.53 1.88
C HIS A 67 -5.43 -17.69 1.03
N MET A 68 -5.77 -16.64 0.30
CA MET A 68 -6.95 -16.61 -0.56
C MET A 68 -6.57 -16.99 -2.00
N PRO A 69 -7.55 -17.51 -2.79
CA PRO A 69 -7.37 -17.61 -4.24
C PRO A 69 -6.96 -16.26 -4.82
N GLN A 70 -6.36 -16.21 -5.98
CA GLN A 70 -5.89 -14.99 -6.67
C GLN A 70 -4.87 -14.13 -5.87
N GLY A 71 -4.11 -14.73 -4.95
CA GLY A 71 -2.95 -14.11 -4.31
C GLY A 71 -3.23 -13.25 -3.07
N GLY A 72 -4.49 -13.04 -2.66
CA GLY A 72 -4.82 -12.34 -1.42
C GLY A 72 -4.36 -13.13 -0.18
N SER A 73 -3.90 -12.44 0.87
CA SER A 73 -3.49 -13.07 2.12
C SER A 73 -3.86 -12.21 3.32
N ILE A 74 -4.28 -12.87 4.41
CA ILE A 74 -4.40 -12.26 5.73
C ILE A 74 -3.10 -12.55 6.46
N THR A 75 -2.38 -11.51 6.90
CA THR A 75 -1.09 -11.64 7.54
C THR A 75 -1.13 -11.23 9.01
N LEU A 76 -0.05 -11.49 9.73
CA LEU A 76 0.08 -11.05 11.13
C LEU A 76 0.62 -9.61 11.18
N CYS A 77 -0.24 -8.61 10.87
CA CYS A 77 0.11 -7.18 10.92
C CYS A 77 1.30 -6.78 10.04
N SER A 78 1.51 -7.42 8.88
CA SER A 78 2.67 -7.14 8.04
C SER A 78 2.77 -5.67 7.58
N MET A 79 1.65 -4.97 7.45
CA MET A 79 1.59 -3.57 7.06
C MET A 79 2.01 -2.60 8.17
N LEU A 80 1.87 -3.01 9.44
CA LEU A 80 1.96 -2.12 10.60
C LEU A 80 3.34 -1.45 10.75
N PRO A 81 4.49 -2.13 10.60
CA PRO A 81 5.80 -1.48 10.77
C PRO A 81 6.04 -0.34 9.78
N VAL A 82 5.64 -0.50 8.50
CA VAL A 82 5.74 0.57 7.49
C VAL A 82 4.81 1.74 7.85
N MET A 83 3.59 1.46 8.31
CA MET A 83 2.65 2.49 8.78
C MET A 83 3.17 3.24 10.01
N MET A 84 3.84 2.54 10.95
CA MET A 84 4.48 3.15 12.11
C MET A 84 5.62 4.08 11.70
N PHE A 85 6.45 3.66 10.73
CA PHE A 85 7.48 4.51 10.16
C PHE A 85 6.88 5.77 9.53
N ALA A 86 5.85 5.62 8.70
CA ALA A 86 5.16 6.73 8.06
C ALA A 86 4.59 7.72 9.09
N PHE A 87 3.96 7.22 10.16
CA PHE A 87 3.45 8.06 11.23
C PHE A 87 4.56 8.77 12.01
N ALA A 88 5.68 8.10 12.30
CA ALA A 88 6.79 8.67 13.06
C ALA A 88 7.56 9.75 12.30
N TYR A 89 7.73 9.58 10.99
CA TYR A 89 8.58 10.45 10.16
C TYR A 89 7.79 11.34 9.19
N GLY A 90 6.48 11.17 9.11
CA GLY A 90 5.59 11.95 8.26
C GLY A 90 5.38 11.34 6.87
N ILE A 91 4.51 11.99 6.10
CA ILE A 91 4.03 11.47 4.81
C ILE A 91 5.13 11.28 3.77
N GLY A 92 6.12 12.17 3.70
CA GLY A 92 7.19 12.10 2.70
C GLY A 92 8.04 10.83 2.83
N PRO A 93 8.76 10.67 3.95
CA PRO A 93 9.50 9.44 4.23
C PRO A 93 8.61 8.21 4.22
N GLY A 94 7.35 8.34 4.70
CA GLY A 94 6.36 7.26 4.74
C GLY A 94 6.02 6.72 3.36
N LEU A 95 5.73 7.58 2.38
CA LEU A 95 5.44 7.16 1.01
C LEU A 95 6.63 6.47 0.35
N ILE A 96 7.85 6.99 0.57
CA ILE A 96 9.06 6.38 0.01
C ILE A 96 9.32 5.00 0.64
N CYS A 97 9.15 4.87 1.95
CA CYS A 97 9.28 3.60 2.66
C CYS A 97 8.22 2.58 2.19
N ALA A 98 6.97 3.01 2.04
CA ALA A 98 5.87 2.18 1.56
C ALA A 98 6.07 1.73 0.10
N LEU A 99 6.59 2.62 -0.77
CA LEU A 99 6.96 2.30 -2.14
C LEU A 99 8.11 1.27 -2.17
N ALA A 100 9.15 1.43 -1.34
CA ALA A 100 10.24 0.46 -1.26
C ALA A 100 9.72 -0.92 -0.79
N TYR A 101 8.80 -0.94 0.19
CA TYR A 101 8.14 -2.17 0.62
C TYR A 101 7.30 -2.80 -0.49
N SER A 102 6.62 -2.00 -1.32
CA SER A 102 5.83 -2.51 -2.44
C SER A 102 6.66 -3.31 -3.44
N PHE A 103 7.88 -2.87 -3.73
CA PHE A 103 8.80 -3.61 -4.60
C PHE A 103 9.19 -4.97 -3.99
N LEU A 104 9.42 -5.04 -2.68
CA LEU A 104 9.71 -6.33 -2.04
C LEU A 104 8.51 -7.28 -2.10
N GLN A 105 7.29 -6.76 -1.98
CA GLN A 105 6.08 -7.58 -2.09
C GLN A 105 5.89 -8.21 -3.47
N MET A 106 6.40 -7.58 -4.54
CA MET A 106 6.39 -8.17 -5.87
C MET A 106 7.27 -9.43 -5.98
N PHE A 107 8.31 -9.56 -5.14
CA PHE A 107 9.17 -10.75 -5.13
C PHE A 107 8.64 -11.91 -4.28
N GLN A 108 7.62 -11.66 -3.44
CA GLN A 108 7.16 -12.67 -2.50
C GLN A 108 6.21 -13.70 -3.12
N ASP A 109 5.16 -13.24 -3.80
CA ASP A 109 4.10 -14.12 -4.34
C ASP A 109 3.19 -13.27 -5.23
N MET A 110 3.76 -12.72 -6.30
CA MET A 110 3.05 -11.81 -7.17
C MET A 110 2.06 -12.58 -8.06
N TYR A 111 0.78 -12.25 -7.93
CA TYR A 111 -0.22 -12.67 -8.90
C TYR A 111 -0.17 -11.74 -10.11
N PHE A 112 0.25 -12.28 -11.25
CA PHE A 112 0.49 -11.49 -12.46
C PHE A 112 -0.56 -11.80 -13.52
N LEU A 113 -1.35 -10.82 -13.89
CA LEU A 113 -2.24 -10.85 -15.06
C LEU A 113 -1.69 -9.96 -16.18
N ASN A 114 -1.37 -8.72 -15.84
CA ASN A 114 -0.76 -7.74 -16.75
C ASN A 114 -0.02 -6.66 -15.95
N VAL A 115 0.77 -5.86 -16.65
CA VAL A 115 1.60 -4.81 -16.02
C VAL A 115 0.76 -3.76 -15.28
N TRP A 116 -0.40 -3.39 -15.81
CA TRP A 116 -1.25 -2.36 -15.23
C TRP A 116 -1.88 -2.82 -13.91
N GLN A 117 -2.30 -4.08 -13.86
CA GLN A 117 -2.77 -4.70 -12.61
C GLN A 117 -1.66 -4.69 -11.56
N VAL A 118 -0.43 -5.09 -11.91
CA VAL A 118 0.70 -5.09 -10.96
C VAL A 118 0.99 -3.70 -10.43
N LEU A 119 1.01 -2.69 -11.30
CA LEU A 119 1.23 -1.30 -10.89
C LEU A 119 0.14 -0.78 -9.94
N LEU A 120 -1.11 -1.19 -10.16
CA LEU A 120 -2.23 -0.80 -9.30
C LEU A 120 -2.22 -1.56 -7.97
N ASP A 121 -2.10 -2.89 -8.01
CA ASP A 121 -2.21 -3.75 -6.83
C ASP A 121 -0.97 -3.71 -5.92
N TYR A 122 0.21 -3.56 -6.50
CA TYR A 122 1.44 -3.52 -5.71
C TYR A 122 1.91 -2.09 -5.53
N THR A 123 2.22 -1.35 -6.60
CA THR A 123 2.84 -0.03 -6.45
C THR A 123 1.92 0.98 -5.79
N LEU A 124 0.70 1.18 -6.31
CA LEU A 124 -0.24 2.17 -5.78
C LEU A 124 -0.86 1.73 -4.46
N ALA A 125 -1.36 0.50 -4.38
CA ALA A 125 -2.05 0.01 -3.20
C ALA A 125 -1.12 -0.05 -1.97
N PHE A 126 0.11 -0.52 -2.12
CA PHE A 126 1.07 -0.54 -1.00
C PHE A 126 1.61 0.85 -0.66
N SER A 127 1.79 1.76 -1.64
CA SER A 127 2.19 3.14 -1.35
C SER A 127 1.17 3.88 -0.48
N ALA A 128 -0.12 3.49 -0.53
CA ALA A 128 -1.17 4.04 0.32
C ALA A 128 -0.88 3.88 1.83
N LEU A 129 -0.06 2.88 2.24
CA LEU A 129 0.35 2.71 3.65
C LEU A 129 1.09 3.94 4.17
N GLY A 130 1.81 4.66 3.30
CA GLY A 130 2.50 5.91 3.62
C GLY A 130 1.57 7.05 4.03
N LEU A 131 0.27 6.99 3.65
CA LEU A 131 -0.74 8.00 4.01
C LEU A 131 -0.97 8.09 5.52
N THR A 132 -0.62 7.05 6.31
CA THR A 132 -0.62 7.10 7.77
C THR A 132 0.18 8.30 8.28
N GLY A 133 1.21 8.72 7.54
CA GLY A 133 2.03 9.90 7.85
C GLY A 133 1.28 11.24 7.81
N LEU A 134 0.09 11.34 7.20
CA LEU A 134 -0.76 12.55 7.26
C LEU A 134 -1.20 12.87 8.69
N PHE A 135 -1.34 11.84 9.52
CA PHE A 135 -1.80 11.94 10.90
C PHE A 135 -0.67 12.19 11.90
N SER A 136 0.58 12.26 11.46
CA SER A 136 1.79 12.40 12.30
C SER A 136 1.83 13.66 13.15
N LYS A 137 1.18 14.73 12.73
CA LYS A 137 1.14 16.01 13.44
C LYS A 137 0.18 16.01 14.62
N ASN A 138 -0.83 15.14 14.62
CA ASN A 138 -1.81 15.04 15.68
C ASN A 138 -1.28 14.15 16.82
N LYS A 139 -1.18 14.69 18.03
CA LYS A 139 -0.63 14.01 19.20
C LYS A 139 -1.64 13.15 19.96
N ALA A 140 -2.90 13.12 19.53
CA ALA A 140 -3.93 12.30 20.18
C ALA A 140 -3.62 10.81 20.02
N SER A 141 -3.92 10.02 21.04
CA SER A 141 -3.65 8.57 21.04
C SER A 141 -4.41 7.81 19.95
N TRP A 142 -5.57 8.31 19.53
CA TRP A 142 -6.36 7.74 18.44
C TRP A 142 -5.83 8.09 17.03
N SER A 143 -4.90 9.05 16.91
CA SER A 143 -4.42 9.56 15.62
C SER A 143 -3.72 8.49 14.79
N PHE A 144 -2.86 7.67 15.41
CA PHE A 144 -2.20 6.57 14.72
C PHE A 144 -3.18 5.48 14.26
N PRO A 145 -4.06 4.93 15.13
CA PRO A 145 -5.08 3.97 14.70
C PRO A 145 -5.99 4.47 13.57
N VAL A 146 -6.42 5.73 13.62
CA VAL A 146 -7.21 6.33 12.52
C VAL A 146 -6.39 6.42 11.25
N GLY A 147 -5.11 6.79 11.32
CA GLY A 147 -4.20 6.78 10.18
C GLY A 147 -4.07 5.38 9.56
N VAL A 148 -3.99 4.34 10.38
CA VAL A 148 -3.98 2.93 9.94
C VAL A 148 -5.28 2.57 9.21
N ILE A 149 -6.43 2.92 9.76
CA ILE A 149 -7.74 2.66 9.14
C ILE A 149 -7.86 3.37 7.79
N VAL A 150 -7.51 4.65 7.73
CA VAL A 150 -7.60 5.45 6.48
C VAL A 150 -6.66 4.89 5.41
N ALA A 151 -5.41 4.60 5.75
CA ALA A 151 -4.45 4.04 4.81
C ALA A 151 -4.89 2.66 4.30
N SER A 152 -5.44 1.80 5.17
CA SER A 152 -6.01 0.50 4.80
C SER A 152 -7.23 0.66 3.90
N ALA A 153 -8.11 1.61 4.18
CA ALA A 153 -9.29 1.88 3.35
C ALA A 153 -8.91 2.32 1.93
N VAL A 154 -7.90 3.21 1.79
CA VAL A 154 -7.39 3.61 0.47
C VAL A 154 -6.77 2.41 -0.25
N ARG A 155 -6.00 1.58 0.44
CA ARG A 155 -5.45 0.34 -0.13
C ARG A 155 -6.54 -0.59 -0.62
N ILE A 156 -7.60 -0.81 0.18
CA ILE A 156 -8.76 -1.63 -0.21
C ILE A 156 -9.41 -1.05 -1.47
N ALA A 157 -9.61 0.28 -1.53
CA ALA A 157 -10.20 0.94 -2.70
C ALA A 157 -9.39 0.69 -3.98
N MET A 158 -8.04 0.69 -3.91
CA MET A 158 -7.17 0.37 -5.04
C MET A 158 -7.33 -1.09 -5.48
N HIS A 159 -7.34 -2.04 -4.53
CA HIS A 159 -7.56 -3.45 -4.84
C HIS A 159 -8.97 -3.73 -5.36
N VAL A 160 -10.00 -3.06 -4.83
CA VAL A 160 -11.38 -3.18 -5.35
C VAL A 160 -11.46 -2.67 -6.79
N PHE A 161 -10.83 -1.54 -7.08
CA PHE A 161 -10.77 -1.01 -8.43
C PHE A 161 -10.05 -2.00 -9.36
N SER A 162 -8.89 -2.54 -8.94
CA SER A 162 -8.18 -3.58 -9.68
C SER A 162 -9.04 -4.82 -9.92
N GLY A 163 -9.77 -5.27 -8.89
CA GLY A 163 -10.66 -6.41 -8.97
C GLY A 163 -11.79 -6.24 -9.98
N VAL A 164 -12.38 -5.05 -10.05
CA VAL A 164 -13.43 -4.74 -11.01
C VAL A 164 -12.90 -4.71 -12.45
N VAL A 165 -11.67 -4.21 -12.63
CA VAL A 165 -11.10 -3.99 -13.96
C VAL A 165 -10.43 -5.23 -14.53
N PHE A 166 -9.65 -5.93 -13.72
CA PHE A 166 -8.74 -7.00 -14.18
C PHE A 166 -9.19 -8.40 -13.77
N PHE A 167 -10.07 -8.51 -12.77
CA PHE A 167 -10.52 -9.79 -12.20
C PHE A 167 -12.02 -10.00 -12.33
N ALA A 168 -12.68 -9.26 -13.23
CA ALA A 168 -14.14 -9.34 -13.41
C ALA A 168 -14.64 -10.76 -13.74
N GLU A 169 -13.84 -11.55 -14.48
CA GLU A 169 -14.17 -12.93 -14.85
C GLU A 169 -14.33 -13.85 -13.63
N TYR A 170 -13.62 -13.57 -12.52
CA TYR A 170 -13.74 -14.35 -11.28
C TYR A 170 -15.09 -14.14 -10.54
N ALA A 171 -15.84 -13.11 -10.91
CA ALA A 171 -17.18 -12.89 -10.41
C ALA A 171 -18.22 -13.82 -11.11
N GLU A 172 -17.89 -14.37 -12.29
CA GLU A 172 -18.76 -15.27 -13.03
C GLU A 172 -19.02 -16.53 -12.21
N GLY A 173 -20.29 -16.90 -12.07
CA GLY A 173 -20.70 -18.05 -11.26
C GLY A 173 -20.77 -17.80 -9.74
N SER A 174 -20.33 -16.64 -9.24
CA SER A 174 -20.42 -16.30 -7.81
C SER A 174 -21.80 -15.81 -7.36
N GLY A 175 -22.69 -15.50 -8.30
CA GLY A 175 -24.00 -14.88 -8.05
C GLY A 175 -23.91 -13.37 -7.78
N HIS A 176 -22.73 -12.76 -7.88
CA HIS A 176 -22.48 -11.33 -7.63
C HIS A 176 -21.87 -10.65 -8.84
N GLY A 177 -22.16 -9.36 -9.03
CA GLY A 177 -21.46 -8.56 -10.02
C GLY A 177 -19.99 -8.28 -9.61
N PRO A 178 -19.11 -7.89 -10.57
CA PRO A 178 -17.67 -7.70 -10.31
C PRO A 178 -17.34 -6.78 -9.14
N LEU A 179 -18.10 -5.69 -8.96
CA LEU A 179 -17.89 -4.75 -7.84
C LEU A 179 -18.18 -5.41 -6.48
N VAL A 180 -19.31 -6.12 -6.35
CA VAL A 180 -19.69 -6.76 -5.09
C VAL A 180 -18.73 -7.90 -4.78
N TYR A 181 -18.37 -8.71 -5.77
CA TYR A 181 -17.36 -9.76 -5.61
C TYR A 181 -16.03 -9.21 -5.13
N SER A 182 -15.52 -8.16 -5.80
CA SER A 182 -14.25 -7.54 -5.44
C SER A 182 -14.27 -6.89 -4.05
N LEU A 183 -15.40 -6.26 -3.66
CA LEU A 183 -15.58 -5.74 -2.30
C LEU A 183 -15.52 -6.84 -1.25
N ILE A 184 -16.27 -7.91 -1.41
CA ILE A 184 -16.28 -9.05 -0.48
C ILE A 184 -14.88 -9.64 -0.37
N TYR A 185 -14.22 -9.89 -1.50
CA TYR A 185 -12.87 -10.46 -1.54
C TYR A 185 -11.85 -9.59 -0.80
N ASN A 186 -11.79 -8.29 -1.10
CA ASN A 186 -10.80 -7.39 -0.52
C ASN A 186 -11.11 -7.00 0.93
N LEU A 187 -12.38 -6.93 1.33
CA LEU A 187 -12.74 -6.74 2.73
C LEU A 187 -12.42 -7.96 3.58
N SER A 188 -12.61 -9.17 3.05
CA SER A 188 -12.30 -10.41 3.76
C SER A 188 -10.79 -10.73 3.82
N SER A 189 -9.94 -10.10 3.01
CA SER A 189 -8.48 -10.23 3.04
C SER A 189 -7.81 -8.99 3.62
N VAL A 190 -7.60 -7.96 2.79
CA VAL A 190 -6.93 -6.69 3.20
C VAL A 190 -7.69 -5.96 4.30
N GLY A 191 -9.03 -6.06 4.31
CA GLY A 191 -9.87 -5.45 5.35
C GLY A 191 -9.64 -6.09 6.72
N VAL A 192 -9.59 -7.42 6.78
CA VAL A 192 -9.30 -8.14 8.03
C VAL A 192 -7.88 -7.86 8.50
N ASP A 193 -6.88 -7.88 7.61
CA ASP A 193 -5.49 -7.55 7.95
C ASP A 193 -5.37 -6.09 8.46
N GLY A 194 -6.06 -5.14 7.81
CA GLY A 194 -6.14 -3.75 8.25
C GLY A 194 -6.82 -3.58 9.61
N LEU A 195 -7.87 -4.35 9.90
CA LEU A 195 -8.54 -4.36 11.20
C LEU A 195 -7.62 -4.88 12.30
N ILE A 196 -6.89 -5.97 12.05
CA ILE A 196 -5.89 -6.50 12.99
C ILE A 196 -4.82 -5.44 13.26
N CYS A 197 -4.30 -4.79 12.22
CA CYS A 197 -3.34 -3.69 12.36
C CYS A 197 -3.91 -2.53 13.19
N ALA A 198 -5.19 -2.15 12.97
CA ALA A 198 -5.85 -1.09 13.72
C ALA A 198 -5.99 -1.45 15.21
N VAL A 199 -6.40 -2.68 15.52
CA VAL A 199 -6.49 -3.16 16.91
C VAL A 199 -5.11 -3.12 17.59
N VAL A 200 -4.07 -3.62 16.92
CA VAL A 200 -2.70 -3.60 17.45
C VAL A 200 -2.20 -2.17 17.63
N ALA A 201 -2.60 -1.24 16.77
CA ALA A 201 -2.24 0.18 16.87
C ALA A 201 -2.81 0.86 18.14
N PHE A 202 -3.88 0.34 18.75
CA PHE A 202 -4.39 0.82 20.05
C PHE A 202 -3.62 0.31 21.25
N ILE A 203 -2.77 -0.71 21.12
CA ILE A 203 -2.03 -1.28 22.24
C ILE A 203 -1.10 -0.23 22.86
N PRO A 204 -1.15 0.00 24.19
CA PRO A 204 -0.34 1.03 24.84
C PRO A 204 1.16 0.90 24.60
N GLY A 205 1.69 -0.32 24.51
CA GLY A 205 3.10 -0.58 24.20
C GLY A 205 3.50 -0.07 22.81
N VAL A 206 2.65 -0.29 21.78
CA VAL A 206 2.85 0.23 20.43
C VAL A 206 2.84 1.75 20.41
N GLN A 207 1.86 2.36 21.10
CA GLN A 207 1.74 3.82 21.24
C GLN A 207 2.97 4.43 21.94
N HIS A 208 3.47 3.76 22.97
CA HIS A 208 4.63 4.21 23.71
C HIS A 208 5.93 4.15 22.87
N MET A 209 6.14 3.03 22.17
CA MET A 209 7.26 2.87 21.24
C MET A 209 7.23 3.94 20.15
N LEU A 210 6.07 4.20 19.56
CA LEU A 210 5.89 5.22 18.53
C LEU A 210 6.22 6.63 19.05
N LYS A 211 5.73 6.99 20.25
CA LYS A 211 6.05 8.28 20.90
C LYS A 211 7.54 8.43 21.14
N ARG A 212 8.24 7.39 21.60
CA ARG A 212 9.70 7.40 21.79
C ARG A 212 10.45 7.65 20.48
N THR A 213 10.04 6.98 19.39
CA THR A 213 10.63 7.18 18.06
C THR A 213 10.45 8.61 17.58
N MET A 214 9.25 9.18 17.74
CA MET A 214 8.96 10.57 17.37
C MET A 214 9.77 11.60 18.18
N LEU A 215 9.93 11.40 19.48
CA LEU A 215 10.73 12.28 20.34
C LEU A 215 12.21 12.24 19.96
N SER A 216 12.72 11.04 19.73
CA SER A 216 14.11 10.82 19.30
C SER A 216 14.42 11.41 17.92
N ASN A 217 13.44 11.47 17.02
CA ASN A 217 13.58 12.10 15.71
C ASN A 217 13.64 13.64 15.79
N LYS A 218 13.03 14.26 16.80
CA LYS A 218 13.11 15.71 17.02
C LYS A 218 14.42 16.18 17.65
N ALA A 219 15.12 15.26 18.30
CA ALA A 219 16.40 15.55 18.97
C ALA A 219 17.63 15.36 18.07
N ALA A 220 17.44 14.75 16.90
CA ALA A 220 18.47 14.50 15.88
C ALA A 220 18.36 15.48 14.72
#